data_3e4058021ba60121ac9628e5032e4890
#
_entry.id   3e4058021ba60121ac9628e5032e4890
#
_cell.length_a   1.000
_cell.length_b   1.000
_cell.length_c   1.000
_cell.angle_alpha   90.00
_cell.angle_beta   90.00
_cell.angle_gamma   90.00
#
_symmetry.space_group_name_H-M   'P 1'
#
loop_
_entity.id
_entity.type
_entity.pdbx_description
1 polymer ?
#
loop_
_entity_poly.entity_id
_entity_poly.type
_entity_poly.pdbx_seq_one_letter_code
_entity_poly.pdbx_strand_id
1 'polypeptide(L)'
;MAEETPEITPDLLKNPYQKIINASASVFDEKHGRSFFSPQFYETIEPYLKEVLTHPIDLECDLNTAKKKNRLTPLKQLFKACFNTEEILIVNNNTSAVFLIANALAQEKEIIVSYGELVGGDFNLKDILLSSGARLHLVGNVNRTYLRDYRLALNENSKMLFKTHNPHFKKDTPFKDLQTLAKEHDLIDYYNLGDVDLLDRTALEEILALKPSLLSFSADKFFNSAQAGIIMGQKERVEALKNHPLYRVLRVGKITLTLLFHSLKAWANHQEEMTICALLNQTKDALLQKALKLYALLKPLELNVSIASSFSKVGNLPDRELESFCVKIQSKNTRALNSEKLYLKLFQKGVIARISCEFVCFEVFSLNEKDFEKIALILAEILNKA
;
A
#
# COMPACT_ATOMS: atom_id res chain seq x y z
N MET A 1 25.87 35.57 -25.77
CA MET A 1 24.38 35.51 -25.73
C MET A 1 24.02 35.29 -24.29
N ALA A 2 23.36 36.26 -23.66
CA ALA A 2 22.80 36.05 -22.31
C ALA A 2 21.66 35.04 -22.46
N GLU A 3 21.75 33.88 -21.83
CA GLU A 3 20.61 32.97 -21.68
C GLU A 3 19.54 33.69 -20.87
N GLU A 4 18.40 33.96 -21.49
CA GLU A 4 17.25 34.48 -20.79
C GLU A 4 16.87 33.50 -19.68
N THR A 5 16.89 33.96 -18.46
CA THR A 5 16.42 33.20 -17.31
C THR A 5 14.93 32.86 -17.57
N PRO A 6 14.51 31.58 -17.53
CA PRO A 6 13.13 31.23 -17.83
C PRO A 6 12.18 31.95 -16.88
N GLU A 7 11.20 32.66 -17.43
CA GLU A 7 10.21 33.40 -16.68
C GLU A 7 9.26 32.42 -15.96
N ILE A 8 9.27 32.44 -14.62
CA ILE A 8 8.39 31.60 -13.81
C ILE A 8 7.00 32.23 -13.85
N THR A 9 6.10 31.64 -14.62
CA THR A 9 4.71 32.09 -14.71
C THR A 9 3.93 31.79 -13.43
N PRO A 10 2.87 32.58 -13.08
CA PRO A 10 2.03 32.31 -11.90
C PRO A 10 1.41 30.90 -11.88
N ASP A 11 1.17 30.28 -13.03
CA ASP A 11 0.64 28.93 -13.12
C ASP A 11 1.65 27.86 -12.67
N LEU A 12 2.94 28.09 -12.89
CA LEU A 12 4.01 27.20 -12.39
C LEU A 12 4.18 27.26 -10.86
N LEU A 13 3.67 28.31 -10.22
CA LEU A 13 3.73 28.49 -8.76
C LEU A 13 2.53 27.85 -8.03
N LYS A 14 1.51 27.38 -8.76
CA LYS A 14 0.37 26.67 -8.16
C LYS A 14 0.81 25.29 -7.66
N ASN A 15 0.16 24.83 -6.57
CA ASN A 15 0.38 23.46 -6.11
C ASN A 15 0.04 22.47 -7.24
N PRO A 16 1.00 21.66 -7.71
CA PRO A 16 0.79 20.72 -8.82
C PRO A 16 -0.18 19.58 -8.48
N TYR A 17 -0.37 19.30 -7.18
CA TYR A 17 -1.25 18.24 -6.72
C TYR A 17 -2.55 18.80 -6.17
N GLN A 18 -3.67 18.26 -6.63
CA GLN A 18 -5.00 18.68 -6.20
C GLN A 18 -5.66 17.59 -5.37
N LYS A 19 -6.48 18.01 -4.39
CA LYS A 19 -7.36 17.09 -3.66
C LYS A 19 -8.37 16.51 -4.63
N ILE A 20 -8.46 15.16 -4.66
CA ILE A 20 -9.48 14.44 -5.40
C ILE A 20 -10.58 13.92 -4.46
N ILE A 21 -11.76 13.64 -5.03
CA ILE A 21 -12.86 12.94 -4.37
C ILE A 21 -12.88 11.52 -4.91
N ASN A 22 -12.59 10.54 -4.05
CA ASN A 22 -12.55 9.13 -4.44
C ASN A 22 -13.91 8.47 -4.25
N ALA A 23 -14.62 8.26 -5.33
CA ALA A 23 -15.89 7.55 -5.42
C ALA A 23 -15.78 6.26 -6.26
N SER A 24 -14.59 5.66 -6.38
CA SER A 24 -14.33 4.49 -7.23
C SER A 24 -14.42 3.16 -6.50
N ALA A 25 -14.59 3.15 -5.17
CA ALA A 25 -14.42 2.00 -4.29
C ALA A 25 -12.99 1.44 -4.17
N SER A 26 -12.04 1.98 -4.90
CA SER A 26 -10.64 1.57 -4.77
C SER A 26 -10.01 2.24 -3.55
N VAL A 27 -9.49 1.43 -2.62
CA VAL A 27 -8.68 1.89 -1.50
C VAL A 27 -7.24 1.51 -1.79
N PHE A 28 -6.27 2.38 -1.51
CA PHE A 28 -4.84 2.21 -1.79
C PHE A 28 -4.45 2.23 -3.28
N ASP A 29 -5.24 2.89 -4.12
CA ASP A 29 -4.85 3.10 -5.52
C ASP A 29 -3.57 3.95 -5.57
N GLU A 30 -2.53 3.43 -6.22
CA GLU A 30 -1.25 4.12 -6.34
C GLU A 30 -1.32 5.42 -7.13
N LYS A 31 -2.24 5.50 -8.10
CA LYS A 31 -2.52 6.72 -8.88
C LYS A 31 -3.04 7.86 -8.01
N HIS A 32 -3.60 7.54 -6.84
CA HIS A 32 -4.16 8.49 -5.88
C HIS A 32 -3.30 8.65 -4.62
N GLY A 33 -2.08 8.14 -4.63
CA GLY A 33 -1.13 8.27 -3.51
C GLY A 33 -1.33 7.24 -2.38
N ARG A 34 -2.09 6.17 -2.64
CA ARG A 34 -2.34 5.04 -1.71
C ARG A 34 -3.01 5.45 -0.40
N SER A 35 -2.34 5.30 0.76
CA SER A 35 -2.95 5.65 2.04
C SER A 35 -2.88 7.14 2.33
N PHE A 36 -3.84 7.61 3.07
CA PHE A 36 -3.93 8.98 3.59
C PHE A 36 -4.37 8.95 5.05
N PHE A 37 -4.01 9.97 5.80
CA PHE A 37 -4.34 10.06 7.21
C PHE A 37 -5.74 10.63 7.42
N SER A 38 -6.43 10.15 8.46
CA SER A 38 -7.64 10.81 8.94
C SER A 38 -7.31 12.19 9.50
N PRO A 39 -8.24 13.15 9.47
CA PRO A 39 -8.03 14.44 10.11
C PRO A 39 -7.65 14.31 11.59
N GLN A 40 -8.30 13.40 12.33
CA GLN A 40 -8.02 13.13 13.73
C GLN A 40 -6.58 12.62 13.94
N PHE A 41 -6.14 11.64 13.14
CA PHE A 41 -4.77 11.15 13.21
C PHE A 41 -3.76 12.24 12.85
N TYR A 42 -4.08 13.06 11.81
CA TYR A 42 -3.22 14.18 11.43
C TYR A 42 -3.06 15.19 12.57
N GLU A 43 -4.14 15.59 13.24
CA GLU A 43 -4.11 16.49 14.40
C GLU A 43 -3.22 15.95 15.52
N THR A 44 -3.24 14.63 15.75
CA THR A 44 -2.39 13.94 16.74
C THR A 44 -0.90 14.04 16.38
N ILE A 45 -0.54 13.95 15.10
CA ILE A 45 0.86 13.91 14.65
C ILE A 45 1.42 15.27 14.21
N GLU A 46 0.57 16.27 13.95
CA GLU A 46 0.96 17.59 13.44
C GLU A 46 2.04 18.27 14.30
N PRO A 47 1.97 18.31 15.66
CA PRO A 47 3.00 18.93 16.48
C PRO A 47 4.39 18.31 16.26
N TYR A 48 4.45 16.97 16.16
CA TYR A 48 5.71 16.24 15.93
C TYR A 48 6.26 16.48 14.53
N LEU A 49 5.40 16.52 13.51
CA LEU A 49 5.80 16.86 12.14
C LEU A 49 6.34 18.28 12.06
N LYS A 50 5.68 19.24 12.71
CA LYS A 50 6.13 20.62 12.79
C LYS A 50 7.52 20.71 13.39
N GLU A 51 7.76 20.05 14.52
CA GLU A 51 9.06 20.03 15.19
C GLU A 51 10.15 19.45 14.28
N VAL A 52 9.92 18.28 13.70
CA VAL A 52 10.86 17.61 12.80
C VAL A 52 11.18 18.43 11.56
N LEU A 53 10.19 19.19 11.02
CA LEU A 53 10.37 20.01 9.82
C LEU A 53 11.11 21.32 10.11
N THR A 54 10.88 21.92 11.28
CA THR A 54 11.35 23.28 11.59
C THR A 54 12.62 23.33 12.45
N HIS A 55 13.03 22.18 13.04
CA HIS A 55 14.19 22.13 13.93
C HIS A 55 15.17 21.00 13.57
N PRO A 56 16.46 21.12 13.96
CA PRO A 56 17.36 19.98 14.07
C PRO A 56 16.83 18.99 15.11
N ILE A 57 16.97 17.69 14.83
CA ILE A 57 16.58 16.63 15.76
C ILE A 57 17.74 15.66 16.01
N ASP A 58 17.70 14.93 17.11
CA ASP A 58 18.72 13.96 17.55
C ASP A 58 18.66 12.62 16.76
N LEU A 59 18.40 12.68 15.44
CA LEU A 59 18.15 11.50 14.59
C LEU A 59 19.23 10.42 14.71
N GLU A 60 20.51 10.81 14.67
CA GLU A 60 21.67 9.91 14.78
C GLU A 60 22.63 10.32 15.90
N CYS A 61 22.19 11.16 16.85
CA CYS A 61 22.95 11.61 18.00
C CYS A 61 22.29 11.15 19.30
N ASP A 62 23.03 10.45 20.14
CA ASP A 62 22.58 10.10 21.49
C ASP A 62 22.94 11.25 22.42
N LEU A 63 21.92 11.95 22.93
CA LEU A 63 22.10 13.15 23.77
C LEU A 63 22.70 12.81 25.15
N ASN A 64 22.58 11.58 25.63
CA ASN A 64 23.13 11.15 26.91
C ASN A 64 24.63 10.85 26.83
N THR A 65 25.10 10.33 25.70
CA THR A 65 26.46 9.84 25.53
C THR A 65 27.28 10.67 24.54
N ALA A 66 26.69 11.63 23.87
CA ALA A 66 27.27 12.42 22.76
C ALA A 66 27.83 11.53 21.61
N LYS A 67 27.39 10.28 21.52
CA LYS A 67 27.84 9.34 20.50
C LYS A 67 26.81 9.17 19.38
N LYS A 68 27.27 8.62 18.27
CA LYS A 68 26.36 8.24 17.16
C LYS A 68 25.45 7.11 17.61
N LYS A 69 24.13 7.26 17.38
CA LYS A 69 23.12 6.21 17.57
C LYS A 69 22.53 5.76 16.23
N ASN A 70 21.91 4.59 16.23
CA ASN A 70 21.15 4.13 15.07
C ASN A 70 19.82 4.91 14.98
N ARG A 71 19.54 5.54 13.82
CA ARG A 71 18.30 6.29 13.56
C ARG A 71 17.03 5.47 13.73
N LEU A 72 17.11 4.15 13.62
CA LEU A 72 15.96 3.22 13.75
C LEU A 72 15.72 2.79 15.20
N THR A 73 16.53 3.22 16.17
CA THR A 73 16.44 2.77 17.58
C THR A 73 15.02 2.89 18.15
N PRO A 74 14.28 4.03 18.01
CA PRO A 74 12.92 4.14 18.55
C PRO A 74 11.95 3.17 17.86
N LEU A 75 12.01 3.08 16.53
CA LEU A 75 11.18 2.17 15.76
C LEU A 75 11.49 0.69 16.03
N LYS A 76 12.78 0.35 16.16
CA LYS A 76 13.21 -1.01 16.50
C LYS A 76 12.61 -1.49 17.81
N GLN A 77 12.61 -0.68 18.85
CA GLN A 77 12.02 -1.02 20.14
C GLN A 77 10.50 -1.30 20.00
N LEU A 78 9.80 -0.42 19.28
CA LEU A 78 8.36 -0.54 19.08
C LEU A 78 8.01 -1.74 18.17
N PHE A 79 8.75 -1.98 17.08
CA PHE A 79 8.57 -3.15 16.22
C PHE A 79 8.84 -4.47 16.98
N LYS A 80 9.86 -4.51 17.84
CA LYS A 80 10.12 -5.68 18.69
C LYS A 80 8.97 -5.97 19.63
N ALA A 81 8.40 -4.94 20.24
CA ALA A 81 7.26 -5.09 21.14
C ALA A 81 5.99 -5.56 20.39
N CYS A 82 5.73 -5.04 19.18
CA CYS A 82 4.53 -5.36 18.41
C CYS A 82 4.62 -6.70 17.65
N PHE A 83 5.80 -7.05 17.12
CA PHE A 83 5.95 -8.16 16.16
C PHE A 83 6.92 -9.25 16.64
N ASN A 84 7.48 -9.15 17.85
CA ASN A 84 8.45 -10.12 18.39
C ASN A 84 9.59 -10.44 17.41
N THR A 85 10.05 -9.47 16.62
CA THR A 85 11.14 -9.62 15.65
C THR A 85 12.50 -9.37 16.28
N GLU A 86 13.55 -10.01 15.78
CA GLU A 86 14.92 -9.82 16.30
C GLU A 86 15.49 -8.47 15.85
N GLU A 87 15.30 -8.11 14.58
CA GLU A 87 15.86 -6.91 13.98
C GLU A 87 14.95 -6.36 12.88
N ILE A 88 15.09 -5.04 12.59
CA ILE A 88 14.36 -4.36 11.53
C ILE A 88 15.28 -3.51 10.66
N LEU A 89 14.86 -3.33 9.41
CA LEU A 89 15.41 -2.32 8.51
C LEU A 89 14.28 -1.63 7.76
N ILE A 90 14.46 -0.34 7.43
CA ILE A 90 13.44 0.45 6.74
C ILE A 90 14.07 1.07 5.50
N VAL A 91 13.39 0.88 4.37
CA VAL A 91 13.77 1.40 3.05
C VAL A 91 12.59 2.15 2.42
N ASN A 92 12.82 2.83 1.30
CA ASN A 92 11.84 3.76 0.67
C ASN A 92 10.52 3.10 0.24
N ASN A 93 10.52 1.82 -0.14
CA ASN A 93 9.31 1.06 -0.45
C ASN A 93 9.59 -0.44 -0.39
N ASN A 94 8.54 -1.26 -0.48
CA ASN A 94 8.69 -2.71 -0.40
C ASN A 94 9.43 -3.31 -1.60
N THR A 95 9.34 -2.70 -2.77
CA THR A 95 10.14 -3.09 -3.95
C THR A 95 11.64 -2.95 -3.68
N SER A 96 12.04 -1.84 -3.05
CA SER A 96 13.42 -1.62 -2.61
C SER A 96 13.86 -2.63 -1.54
N ALA A 97 12.94 -3.10 -0.69
CA ALA A 97 13.22 -4.16 0.26
C ALA A 97 13.55 -5.48 -0.45
N VAL A 98 12.70 -5.89 -1.41
CA VAL A 98 12.95 -7.10 -2.22
C VAL A 98 14.26 -7.00 -2.98
N PHE A 99 14.51 -5.86 -3.66
CA PHE A 99 15.75 -5.63 -4.40
C PHE A 99 16.99 -5.70 -3.50
N LEU A 100 16.97 -5.01 -2.36
CA LEU A 100 18.09 -5.01 -1.41
C LEU A 100 18.37 -6.42 -0.86
N ILE A 101 17.33 -7.15 -0.47
CA ILE A 101 17.47 -8.52 0.06
C ILE A 101 18.07 -9.45 -1.00
N ALA A 102 17.52 -9.42 -2.21
CA ALA A 102 17.99 -10.26 -3.31
C ALA A 102 19.44 -9.93 -3.71
N ASN A 103 19.77 -8.65 -3.85
CA ASN A 103 21.12 -8.20 -4.23
C ASN A 103 22.15 -8.53 -3.13
N ALA A 104 21.84 -8.19 -1.86
CA ALA A 104 22.83 -8.36 -0.79
C ALA A 104 23.06 -9.82 -0.39
N LEU A 105 22.05 -10.69 -0.53
CA LEU A 105 22.11 -12.06 0.02
C LEU A 105 22.09 -13.16 -1.03
N ALA A 106 21.74 -12.86 -2.28
CA ALA A 106 21.63 -13.87 -3.34
C ALA A 106 22.22 -13.43 -4.70
N GLN A 107 23.07 -12.40 -4.72
CA GLN A 107 23.74 -11.98 -5.95
C GLN A 107 24.55 -13.15 -6.56
N GLU A 108 24.40 -13.38 -7.87
CA GLU A 108 24.99 -14.51 -8.62
C GLU A 108 24.57 -15.91 -8.15
N LYS A 109 23.69 -16.01 -7.16
CA LYS A 109 23.10 -17.24 -6.65
C LYS A 109 21.67 -17.39 -7.12
N GLU A 110 21.09 -18.57 -6.84
CA GLU A 110 19.70 -18.85 -7.22
C GLU A 110 18.70 -18.51 -6.11
N ILE A 111 17.65 -17.82 -6.54
CA ILE A 111 16.42 -17.63 -5.79
C ILE A 111 15.37 -18.54 -6.42
N ILE A 112 14.87 -19.51 -5.65
CA ILE A 112 13.79 -20.41 -6.09
C ILE A 112 12.47 -19.79 -5.69
N VAL A 113 11.57 -19.62 -6.66
CA VAL A 113 10.28 -18.93 -6.48
C VAL A 113 9.20 -19.55 -7.35
N SER A 114 7.98 -19.58 -6.86
CA SER A 114 6.81 -20.04 -7.62
C SER A 114 6.55 -19.11 -8.83
N TYR A 115 6.42 -19.70 -10.01
CA TYR A 115 6.05 -18.96 -11.20
C TYR A 115 4.70 -18.25 -11.05
N GLY A 116 3.70 -18.95 -10.48
CA GLY A 116 2.35 -18.39 -10.26
C GLY A 116 2.31 -17.22 -9.29
N GLU A 117 3.26 -17.13 -8.35
CA GLU A 117 3.35 -16.01 -7.41
C GLU A 117 3.89 -14.72 -8.06
N LEU A 118 4.59 -14.84 -9.20
CA LEU A 118 5.17 -13.70 -9.94
C LEU A 118 4.28 -13.23 -11.11
N VAL A 119 3.20 -13.94 -11.42
CA VAL A 119 2.33 -13.64 -12.55
C VAL A 119 1.17 -12.77 -12.11
N GLY A 120 0.87 -11.72 -12.89
CA GLY A 120 -0.26 -10.82 -12.69
C GLY A 120 0.11 -9.50 -12.03
N GLY A 121 -0.79 -8.52 -12.20
CA GLY A 121 -0.60 -7.14 -11.72
C GLY A 121 0.24 -6.27 -12.66
N ASP A 122 0.14 -4.97 -12.45
CA ASP A 122 0.87 -3.96 -13.24
C ASP A 122 2.37 -3.90 -12.88
N PHE A 123 2.77 -4.58 -11.80
CA PHE A 123 4.12 -4.55 -11.24
C PHE A 123 4.87 -5.86 -11.52
N ASN A 124 6.00 -5.77 -12.22
CA ASN A 124 6.81 -6.93 -12.59
C ASN A 124 7.89 -7.23 -11.52
N LEU A 125 7.51 -7.97 -10.48
CA LEU A 125 8.43 -8.39 -9.41
C LEU A 125 9.59 -9.26 -9.93
N LYS A 126 9.34 -10.03 -11.00
CA LYS A 126 10.37 -10.84 -11.65
C LYS A 126 11.53 -9.99 -12.16
N ASP A 127 11.23 -8.84 -12.81
CA ASP A 127 12.28 -7.96 -13.35
C ASP A 127 13.09 -7.29 -12.25
N ILE A 128 12.46 -7.00 -11.10
CA ILE A 128 13.16 -6.49 -9.92
C ILE A 128 14.14 -7.52 -9.35
N LEU A 129 13.70 -8.77 -9.23
CA LEU A 129 14.57 -9.85 -8.77
C LEU A 129 15.73 -10.09 -9.74
N LEU A 130 15.48 -10.10 -11.04
CA LEU A 130 16.54 -10.23 -12.06
C LEU A 130 17.51 -9.06 -12.02
N SER A 131 17.01 -7.83 -11.87
CA SER A 131 17.83 -6.61 -11.78
C SER A 131 18.73 -6.58 -10.54
N SER A 132 18.44 -7.39 -9.52
CA SER A 132 19.29 -7.53 -8.34
C SER A 132 20.60 -8.29 -8.60
N GLY A 133 20.76 -8.91 -9.77
CA GLY A 133 21.87 -9.79 -10.08
C GLY A 133 21.72 -11.23 -9.58
N ALA A 134 20.58 -11.57 -8.97
CA ALA A 134 20.25 -12.95 -8.62
C ALA A 134 19.78 -13.72 -9.87
N ARG A 135 20.01 -15.05 -9.87
CA ARG A 135 19.43 -15.95 -10.86
C ARG A 135 18.10 -16.48 -10.34
N LEU A 136 17.06 -16.50 -11.19
CA LEU A 136 15.76 -17.02 -10.80
C LEU A 136 15.57 -18.45 -11.30
N HIS A 137 15.22 -19.33 -10.39
CA HIS A 137 14.74 -20.67 -10.68
C HIS A 137 13.22 -20.70 -10.43
N LEU A 138 12.46 -20.67 -11.52
CA LEU A 138 10.99 -20.63 -11.47
C LEU A 138 10.45 -22.04 -11.36
N VAL A 139 9.60 -22.31 -10.34
CA VAL A 139 9.00 -23.62 -10.09
C VAL A 139 7.49 -23.60 -10.18
N GLY A 140 6.90 -24.77 -10.44
CA GLY A 140 5.46 -24.91 -10.60
C GLY A 140 4.94 -24.28 -11.91
N ASN A 141 3.69 -23.82 -11.89
CA ASN A 141 3.05 -23.18 -13.04
C ASN A 141 2.11 -22.05 -12.60
N VAL A 142 1.36 -21.45 -13.55
CA VAL A 142 0.51 -20.27 -13.31
C VAL A 142 -0.63 -20.49 -12.29
N ASN A 143 -1.03 -21.72 -12.03
CA ASN A 143 -2.21 -22.03 -11.20
C ASN A 143 -1.91 -22.86 -9.96
N ARG A 144 -0.71 -23.45 -9.85
CA ARG A 144 -0.32 -24.25 -8.69
C ARG A 144 1.18 -24.48 -8.59
N THR A 145 1.67 -24.57 -7.35
CA THR A 145 3.05 -24.96 -7.01
C THR A 145 3.01 -25.80 -5.74
N TYR A 146 3.76 -26.90 -5.74
CA TYR A 146 3.86 -27.82 -4.62
C TYR A 146 5.27 -27.81 -4.02
N LEU A 147 5.42 -28.21 -2.78
CA LEU A 147 6.71 -28.31 -2.10
C LEU A 147 7.72 -29.19 -2.88
N ARG A 148 7.23 -30.26 -3.54
CA ARG A 148 8.06 -31.11 -4.39
C ARG A 148 8.73 -30.35 -5.54
N ASP A 149 8.08 -29.33 -6.08
CA ASP A 149 8.60 -28.56 -7.21
C ASP A 149 9.81 -27.73 -6.74
N TYR A 150 9.75 -27.17 -5.53
CA TYR A 150 10.88 -26.51 -4.88
C TYR A 150 12.01 -27.50 -4.57
N ARG A 151 11.67 -28.69 -4.01
CA ARG A 151 12.65 -29.71 -3.65
C ARG A 151 13.45 -30.20 -4.88
N LEU A 152 12.78 -30.41 -6.01
CA LEU A 152 13.42 -30.83 -7.26
C LEU A 152 14.29 -29.75 -7.90
N ALA A 153 14.07 -28.49 -7.60
CA ALA A 153 14.83 -27.35 -8.11
C ALA A 153 16.12 -27.09 -7.30
N LEU A 154 16.27 -27.70 -6.13
CA LEU A 154 17.44 -27.48 -5.28
C LEU A 154 18.72 -27.98 -5.94
N ASN A 155 19.78 -27.14 -5.89
CA ASN A 155 21.12 -27.45 -6.37
C ASN A 155 22.17 -26.65 -5.57
N GLU A 156 23.44 -26.81 -5.88
CA GLU A 156 24.57 -26.16 -5.20
C GLU A 156 24.59 -24.63 -5.29
N ASN A 157 23.89 -24.03 -6.25
CA ASN A 157 23.76 -22.59 -6.42
C ASN A 157 22.56 -22.02 -5.67
N SER A 158 21.66 -22.84 -5.18
CA SER A 158 20.47 -22.43 -4.45
C SER A 158 20.84 -21.66 -3.19
N LYS A 159 20.25 -20.49 -2.98
CA LYS A 159 20.54 -19.63 -1.82
C LYS A 159 19.31 -19.20 -1.05
N MET A 160 18.18 -19.04 -1.74
CA MET A 160 16.97 -18.49 -1.13
C MET A 160 15.72 -19.19 -1.67
N LEU A 161 14.82 -19.55 -0.78
CA LEU A 161 13.44 -19.87 -1.10
C LEU A 161 12.59 -18.61 -0.86
N PHE A 162 12.08 -18.04 -1.96
CA PHE A 162 11.32 -16.82 -1.92
C PHE A 162 9.84 -17.12 -2.10
N LYS A 163 9.02 -16.56 -1.21
CA LYS A 163 7.56 -16.56 -1.32
C LYS A 163 7.06 -15.13 -1.37
N THR A 164 6.12 -14.86 -2.27
CA THR A 164 5.40 -13.58 -2.28
C THR A 164 3.90 -13.83 -2.23
N HIS A 165 3.20 -13.01 -1.44
CA HIS A 165 1.76 -13.07 -1.40
C HIS A 165 1.19 -12.62 -2.75
N ASN A 166 0.47 -13.53 -3.43
CA ASN A 166 -0.31 -13.21 -4.63
C ASN A 166 -1.75 -13.70 -4.42
N PRO A 167 -2.69 -12.78 -4.17
CA PRO A 167 -4.06 -13.13 -3.84
C PRO A 167 -4.83 -13.82 -4.98
N HIS A 168 -4.34 -13.74 -6.21
CA HIS A 168 -4.93 -14.42 -7.36
C HIS A 168 -4.43 -15.85 -7.55
N PHE A 169 -3.41 -16.27 -6.79
CA PHE A 169 -2.80 -17.59 -6.88
C PHE A 169 -3.33 -18.51 -5.76
N LYS A 170 -4.21 -19.45 -6.13
CA LYS A 170 -5.01 -20.22 -5.14
C LYS A 170 -4.36 -21.49 -4.60
N LYS A 171 -3.37 -22.05 -5.27
CA LYS A 171 -2.72 -23.32 -4.88
C LYS A 171 -1.22 -23.14 -4.75
N ASP A 172 -0.84 -22.34 -3.78
CA ASP A 172 0.54 -22.10 -3.42
C ASP A 172 1.06 -23.10 -2.37
N THR A 173 2.37 -23.14 -2.21
CA THR A 173 3.00 -23.91 -1.13
C THR A 173 2.95 -23.09 0.16
N PRO A 174 2.47 -23.66 1.29
CA PRO A 174 2.50 -22.98 2.58
C PRO A 174 3.90 -22.49 2.95
N PHE A 175 4.02 -21.30 3.50
CA PHE A 175 5.33 -20.75 3.88
C PHE A 175 6.04 -21.63 4.92
N LYS A 176 5.31 -22.23 5.86
CA LYS A 176 5.85 -23.17 6.85
C LYS A 176 6.62 -24.33 6.21
N ASP A 177 6.09 -24.87 5.11
CA ASP A 177 6.72 -25.98 4.40
C ASP A 177 8.00 -25.54 3.69
N LEU A 178 7.98 -24.34 3.07
CA LEU A 178 9.16 -23.72 2.47
C LEU A 178 10.24 -23.43 3.52
N GLN A 179 9.85 -22.92 4.68
CA GLN A 179 10.76 -22.65 5.77
C GLN A 179 11.44 -23.96 6.28
N THR A 180 10.66 -25.04 6.39
CA THR A 180 11.20 -26.33 6.77
C THR A 180 12.23 -26.82 5.75
N LEU A 181 11.89 -26.75 4.45
CA LEU A 181 12.80 -27.10 3.36
C LEU A 181 14.06 -26.20 3.36
N ALA A 182 13.91 -24.91 3.62
CA ALA A 182 15.06 -24.01 3.69
C ALA A 182 16.01 -24.37 4.82
N LYS A 183 15.49 -24.72 6.00
CA LYS A 183 16.29 -25.18 7.15
C LYS A 183 17.00 -26.49 6.88
N GLU A 184 16.35 -27.45 6.20
CA GLU A 184 16.95 -28.74 5.81
C GLU A 184 18.20 -28.56 4.92
N HIS A 185 18.26 -27.47 4.14
CA HIS A 185 19.30 -27.24 3.14
C HIS A 185 20.16 -25.98 3.39
N ASP A 186 20.11 -25.38 4.59
CA ASP A 186 20.83 -24.15 4.95
C ASP A 186 20.57 -22.98 3.99
N LEU A 187 19.33 -22.82 3.53
CA LEU A 187 18.88 -21.75 2.64
C LEU A 187 18.18 -20.65 3.45
N ILE A 188 18.09 -19.48 2.83
CA ILE A 188 17.32 -18.34 3.36
C ILE A 188 15.85 -18.52 2.98
N ASP A 189 14.95 -18.56 3.95
CA ASP A 189 13.52 -18.41 3.74
C ASP A 189 13.15 -16.93 3.80
N TYR A 190 12.56 -16.42 2.72
CA TYR A 190 12.12 -15.03 2.64
C TYR A 190 10.66 -14.95 2.23
N TYR A 191 9.84 -14.29 3.04
CA TYR A 191 8.44 -14.03 2.73
C TYR A 191 8.17 -12.54 2.50
N ASN A 192 7.85 -12.20 1.26
CA ASN A 192 7.33 -10.88 0.89
C ASN A 192 5.81 -10.86 1.07
N LEU A 193 5.32 -10.24 2.13
CA LEU A 193 3.89 -10.11 2.41
C LEU A 193 3.19 -9.14 1.45
N GLY A 194 3.94 -8.22 0.82
CA GLY A 194 3.35 -7.28 -0.14
C GLY A 194 2.22 -6.47 0.46
N ASP A 195 1.00 -6.86 0.09
CA ASP A 195 -0.27 -6.20 0.41
C ASP A 195 -1.13 -7.02 1.39
N VAL A 196 -0.55 -7.95 2.15
CA VAL A 196 -1.27 -8.72 3.17
C VAL A 196 -2.00 -7.81 4.15
N ASP A 197 -3.19 -8.22 4.55
CA ASP A 197 -3.99 -7.53 5.57
C ASP A 197 -3.31 -7.61 6.95
N LEU A 198 -2.54 -6.59 7.26
CA LEU A 198 -1.85 -6.46 8.55
C LEU A 198 -2.78 -6.12 9.72
N LEU A 199 -4.08 -5.90 9.45
CA LEU A 199 -5.10 -5.71 10.49
C LEU A 199 -5.69 -7.04 10.95
N ASP A 200 -5.56 -8.12 10.15
CA ASP A 200 -5.80 -9.47 10.62
C ASP A 200 -4.62 -9.94 11.46
N ARG A 201 -4.71 -9.65 12.77
CA ARG A 201 -3.65 -9.99 13.72
C ARG A 201 -3.40 -11.47 13.82
N THR A 202 -4.44 -12.31 13.70
CA THR A 202 -4.31 -13.76 13.82
C THR A 202 -3.43 -14.32 12.70
N ALA A 203 -3.72 -13.98 11.45
CA ALA A 203 -2.91 -14.42 10.31
C ALA A 203 -1.47 -13.88 10.38
N LEU A 204 -1.28 -12.64 10.83
CA LEU A 204 0.04 -12.06 11.02
C LEU A 204 0.82 -12.76 12.13
N GLU A 205 0.19 -13.04 13.28
CA GLU A 205 0.80 -13.74 14.42
C GLU A 205 1.22 -15.17 14.04
N GLU A 206 0.42 -15.88 13.23
CA GLU A 206 0.79 -17.20 12.70
C GLU A 206 2.07 -17.14 11.86
N ILE A 207 2.20 -16.15 10.99
CA ILE A 207 3.41 -15.96 10.17
C ILE A 207 4.62 -15.60 11.05
N LEU A 208 4.44 -14.70 12.01
CA LEU A 208 5.52 -14.26 12.91
C LEU A 208 5.97 -15.37 13.86
N ALA A 209 5.06 -16.26 14.29
CA ALA A 209 5.37 -17.43 15.12
C ALA A 209 6.32 -18.41 14.43
N LEU A 210 6.34 -18.44 13.10
CA LEU A 210 7.30 -19.24 12.33
C LEU A 210 8.73 -18.69 12.41
N LYS A 211 8.92 -17.42 12.83
CA LYS A 211 10.22 -16.72 12.87
C LYS A 211 10.96 -16.82 11.53
N PRO A 212 10.42 -16.23 10.45
CA PRO A 212 11.06 -16.26 9.14
C PRO A 212 12.46 -15.67 9.19
N SER A 213 13.38 -16.19 8.36
CA SER A 213 14.71 -15.61 8.20
C SER A 213 14.62 -14.15 7.78
N LEU A 214 13.72 -13.86 6.85
CA LEU A 214 13.37 -12.49 6.42
C LEU A 214 11.90 -12.41 6.05
N LEU A 215 11.32 -11.26 6.36
CA LEU A 215 9.95 -10.88 6.02
C LEU A 215 9.93 -9.43 5.60
N SER A 216 9.14 -9.07 4.58
CA SER A 216 8.96 -7.67 4.21
C SER A 216 7.52 -7.33 3.83
N PHE A 217 7.15 -6.06 4.00
CA PHE A 217 5.84 -5.53 3.61
C PHE A 217 5.87 -4.02 3.35
N SER A 218 4.80 -3.51 2.76
CA SER A 218 4.60 -2.09 2.46
C SER A 218 3.92 -1.37 3.61
N ALA A 219 4.44 -0.20 4.00
CA ALA A 219 3.88 0.59 5.10
C ALA A 219 2.69 1.47 4.67
N ASP A 220 2.55 1.78 3.38
CA ASP A 220 1.58 2.72 2.83
C ASP A 220 0.23 2.08 2.42
N LYS A 221 -0.10 0.95 2.99
CA LYS A 221 -1.37 0.24 2.77
C LYS A 221 -2.06 -0.05 4.10
N PHE A 222 -2.23 -1.29 4.49
CA PHE A 222 -2.88 -1.66 5.75
C PHE A 222 -2.19 -1.11 7.01
N PHE A 223 -0.91 -0.78 6.93
CA PHE A 223 -0.20 -0.13 8.02
C PHE A 223 -0.48 1.38 8.10
N ASN A 224 -1.17 1.94 7.09
CA ASN A 224 -1.66 3.32 7.02
C ASN A 224 -0.58 4.37 7.33
N SER A 225 0.60 4.21 6.74
CA SER A 225 1.74 5.11 6.93
C SER A 225 2.19 5.78 5.63
N ALA A 226 3.21 6.60 5.71
CA ALA A 226 3.95 7.05 4.53
C ALA A 226 4.59 5.86 3.82
N GLN A 227 4.87 6.01 2.52
CA GLN A 227 5.55 4.98 1.76
C GLN A 227 6.89 4.60 2.39
N ALA A 228 7.00 3.33 2.74
CA ALA A 228 8.22 2.69 3.20
C ALA A 228 8.13 1.17 3.00
N GLY A 229 9.27 0.52 2.83
CA GLY A 229 9.42 -0.93 2.90
C GLY A 229 9.96 -1.31 4.27
N ILE A 230 9.26 -2.19 4.96
CA ILE A 230 9.67 -2.72 6.25
C ILE A 230 10.29 -4.10 6.03
N ILE A 231 11.49 -4.29 6.54
CA ILE A 231 12.18 -5.59 6.56
C ILE A 231 12.31 -6.00 8.02
N MET A 232 11.88 -7.22 8.34
CA MET A 232 12.01 -7.83 9.66
C MET A 232 12.64 -9.21 9.52
N GLY A 233 13.33 -9.69 10.55
CA GLY A 233 13.85 -11.05 10.55
C GLY A 233 15.02 -11.27 11.49
N GLN A 234 15.80 -12.30 11.20
CA GLN A 234 16.98 -12.69 11.96
C GLN A 234 18.02 -11.57 11.99
N LYS A 235 18.56 -11.30 13.16
CA LYS A 235 19.51 -10.19 13.39
C LYS A 235 20.70 -10.24 12.41
N GLU A 236 21.29 -11.39 12.22
CA GLU A 236 22.44 -11.55 11.32
C GLU A 236 22.12 -11.12 9.88
N ARG A 237 20.96 -11.55 9.37
CA ARG A 237 20.51 -11.26 8.01
C ARG A 237 20.22 -9.76 7.84
N VAL A 238 19.50 -9.17 8.78
CA VAL A 238 19.16 -7.74 8.72
C VAL A 238 20.39 -6.85 8.90
N GLU A 239 21.35 -7.22 9.77
CA GLU A 239 22.62 -6.49 9.89
C GLU A 239 23.48 -6.59 8.61
N ALA A 240 23.46 -7.72 7.89
CA ALA A 240 24.11 -7.81 6.58
C ALA A 240 23.51 -6.82 5.58
N LEU A 241 22.18 -6.71 5.52
CA LEU A 241 21.48 -5.72 4.67
C LEU A 241 21.84 -4.27 5.07
N LYS A 242 21.87 -3.98 6.35
CA LYS A 242 22.21 -2.65 6.88
C LYS A 242 23.64 -2.20 6.54
N ASN A 243 24.57 -3.14 6.50
CA ASN A 243 25.97 -2.90 6.17
C ASN A 243 26.21 -2.85 4.65
N HIS A 244 25.24 -3.27 3.85
CA HIS A 244 25.35 -3.25 2.39
C HIS A 244 25.30 -1.81 1.84
N PRO A 245 26.16 -1.43 0.86
CA PRO A 245 26.22 -0.05 0.33
C PRO A 245 24.88 0.47 -0.19
N LEU A 246 24.05 -0.38 -0.80
CA LEU A 246 22.74 -0.02 -1.32
C LEU A 246 21.79 0.48 -0.22
N TYR A 247 21.95 0.05 1.03
CA TYR A 247 21.10 0.56 2.10
C TYR A 247 21.22 2.08 2.25
N ARG A 248 22.42 2.65 2.05
CA ARG A 248 22.59 4.10 2.10
C ARG A 248 21.78 4.83 1.01
N VAL A 249 21.64 4.21 -0.15
CA VAL A 249 20.83 4.73 -1.29
C VAL A 249 19.33 4.62 -0.99
N LEU A 250 18.92 3.53 -0.35
CA LEU A 250 17.52 3.16 -0.17
C LEU A 250 16.90 3.63 1.17
N ARG A 251 17.70 4.15 2.10
CA ARG A 251 17.22 4.55 3.43
C ARG A 251 16.28 5.76 3.39
N VAL A 252 15.28 5.75 4.25
CA VAL A 252 14.29 6.83 4.37
C VAL A 252 14.79 8.01 5.22
N GLY A 253 14.17 9.18 5.00
CA GLY A 253 14.45 10.41 5.77
C GLY A 253 13.68 10.49 7.10
N LYS A 254 13.97 11.58 7.85
CA LYS A 254 13.37 11.81 9.18
C LYS A 254 11.85 11.92 9.15
N ILE A 255 11.26 12.52 8.11
CA ILE A 255 9.81 12.68 7.99
C ILE A 255 9.12 11.31 7.91
N THR A 256 9.60 10.43 7.02
CA THR A 256 9.05 9.07 6.88
C THR A 256 9.19 8.27 8.18
N LEU A 257 10.32 8.39 8.88
CA LEU A 257 10.53 7.70 10.17
C LEU A 257 9.56 8.21 11.25
N THR A 258 9.30 9.50 11.30
CA THR A 258 8.33 10.09 12.24
C THR A 258 6.91 9.60 11.95
N LEU A 259 6.48 9.67 10.68
CA LEU A 259 5.17 9.18 10.27
C LEU A 259 5.01 7.69 10.58
N LEU A 260 6.03 6.89 10.27
CA LEU A 260 6.01 5.45 10.53
C LEU A 260 5.95 5.13 12.03
N PHE A 261 6.67 5.89 12.87
CA PHE A 261 6.62 5.72 14.33
C PHE A 261 5.19 5.93 14.87
N HIS A 262 4.54 7.02 14.45
CA HIS A 262 3.18 7.34 14.90
C HIS A 262 2.13 6.38 14.32
N SER A 263 2.29 5.95 13.06
CA SER A 263 1.42 4.92 12.46
C SER A 263 1.54 3.59 13.21
N LEU A 264 2.77 3.18 13.58
CA LEU A 264 2.98 1.97 14.36
C LEU A 264 2.36 2.08 15.76
N LYS A 265 2.48 3.23 16.40
CA LYS A 265 1.85 3.51 17.69
C LYS A 265 0.32 3.43 17.60
N ALA A 266 -0.28 4.01 16.56
CA ALA A 266 -1.72 3.92 16.31
C ALA A 266 -2.13 2.47 16.02
N TRP A 267 -1.41 1.76 15.18
CA TRP A 267 -1.66 0.34 14.88
C TRP A 267 -1.63 -0.54 16.14
N ALA A 268 -0.71 -0.24 17.07
CA ALA A 268 -0.57 -1.02 18.30
C ALA A 268 -1.69 -0.75 19.31
N ASN A 269 -2.12 0.51 19.47
CA ASN A 269 -2.96 0.92 20.61
C ASN A 269 -4.26 1.65 20.21
N HIS A 270 -4.32 2.28 19.03
CA HIS A 270 -5.38 3.20 18.62
C HIS A 270 -5.79 2.97 17.16
N GLN A 271 -6.09 1.71 16.81
CA GLN A 271 -6.45 1.36 15.42
C GLN A 271 -7.66 2.15 14.91
N GLU A 272 -8.55 2.58 15.79
CA GLU A 272 -9.72 3.41 15.47
C GLU A 272 -9.35 4.77 14.85
N GLU A 273 -8.16 5.28 15.11
CA GLU A 273 -7.66 6.52 14.50
C GLU A 273 -7.16 6.32 13.07
N MET A 274 -6.89 5.08 12.67
CA MET A 274 -6.40 4.74 11.34
C MET A 274 -7.52 4.82 10.31
N THR A 275 -7.29 5.57 9.23
CA THR A 275 -8.27 5.74 8.14
C THR A 275 -8.77 4.40 7.59
N ILE A 276 -7.87 3.44 7.42
CA ILE A 276 -8.22 2.12 6.89
C ILE A 276 -9.15 1.35 7.84
N CYS A 277 -8.92 1.42 9.15
CA CYS A 277 -9.80 0.77 10.12
C CYS A 277 -11.19 1.41 10.12
N ALA A 278 -11.26 2.75 10.06
CA ALA A 278 -12.53 3.47 9.94
C ALA A 278 -13.31 3.08 8.68
N LEU A 279 -12.62 2.87 7.55
CA LEU A 279 -13.24 2.41 6.32
C LEU A 279 -13.74 0.96 6.42
N LEU A 280 -12.93 0.05 6.96
CA LEU A 280 -13.27 -1.38 7.07
C LEU A 280 -14.37 -1.67 8.09
N ASN A 281 -14.53 -0.83 9.10
CA ASN A 281 -15.52 -0.99 10.18
C ASN A 281 -16.87 -0.33 9.85
N GLN A 282 -17.05 0.23 8.65
CA GLN A 282 -18.35 0.76 8.24
C GLN A 282 -19.40 -0.37 8.18
N THR A 283 -20.51 -0.19 8.87
CA THR A 283 -21.63 -1.14 8.81
C THR A 283 -22.42 -0.96 7.51
N LYS A 284 -23.09 -2.03 7.07
CA LYS A 284 -23.97 -1.99 5.89
C LYS A 284 -25.05 -0.90 6.01
N ASP A 285 -25.62 -0.73 7.20
CA ASP A 285 -26.62 0.30 7.46
C ASP A 285 -26.04 1.71 7.34
N ALA A 286 -24.85 1.95 7.88
CA ALA A 286 -24.15 3.23 7.71
C ALA A 286 -23.86 3.55 6.23
N LEU A 287 -23.43 2.55 5.46
CA LEU A 287 -23.21 2.70 4.02
C LEU A 287 -24.51 2.97 3.26
N LEU A 288 -25.63 2.33 3.64
CA LEU A 288 -26.94 2.61 3.07
C LEU A 288 -27.36 4.06 3.37
N GLN A 289 -27.19 4.53 4.61
CA GLN A 289 -27.51 5.91 4.98
C GLN A 289 -26.66 6.92 4.19
N LYS A 290 -25.38 6.64 3.97
CA LYS A 290 -24.52 7.46 3.08
C LYS A 290 -25.07 7.50 1.65
N ALA A 291 -25.49 6.36 1.11
CA ALA A 291 -26.06 6.27 -0.23
C ALA A 291 -27.38 7.05 -0.33
N LEU A 292 -28.26 6.97 0.67
CA LEU A 292 -29.51 7.71 0.75
C LEU A 292 -29.29 9.22 0.81
N LYS A 293 -28.32 9.69 1.61
CA LYS A 293 -27.96 11.12 1.68
C LYS A 293 -27.46 11.64 0.33
N LEU A 294 -26.55 10.92 -0.31
CA LEU A 294 -26.04 11.32 -1.63
C LEU A 294 -27.14 11.28 -2.68
N TYR A 295 -27.98 10.24 -2.69
CA TYR A 295 -29.14 10.13 -3.57
C TYR A 295 -30.09 11.34 -3.44
N ALA A 296 -30.41 11.75 -2.20
CA ALA A 296 -31.30 12.88 -1.93
C ALA A 296 -30.74 14.20 -2.49
N LEU A 297 -29.43 14.41 -2.42
CA LEU A 297 -28.75 15.58 -2.98
C LEU A 297 -28.73 15.58 -4.52
N LEU A 298 -28.63 14.40 -5.14
CA LEU A 298 -28.52 14.28 -6.60
C LEU A 298 -29.88 14.19 -7.29
N LYS A 299 -30.93 13.73 -6.60
CA LYS A 299 -32.30 13.56 -7.16
C LYS A 299 -32.90 14.84 -7.77
N PRO A 300 -32.70 16.06 -7.23
CA PRO A 300 -33.22 17.29 -7.83
C PRO A 300 -32.56 17.67 -9.16
N LEU A 301 -31.40 17.08 -9.50
CA LEU A 301 -30.66 17.40 -10.72
C LEU A 301 -31.33 16.69 -11.94
N GLU A 302 -31.03 17.21 -13.15
CA GLU A 302 -31.51 16.64 -14.43
C GLU A 302 -30.82 15.29 -14.75
N LEU A 303 -30.88 14.33 -13.79
CA LEU A 303 -30.28 13.01 -13.82
C LEU A 303 -31.33 11.92 -13.52
N ASN A 304 -31.13 10.74 -14.11
CA ASN A 304 -31.71 9.51 -13.61
C ASN A 304 -30.80 9.03 -12.48
N VAL A 305 -31.31 8.97 -11.26
CA VAL A 305 -30.55 8.62 -10.06
C VAL A 305 -31.15 7.38 -9.42
N SER A 306 -30.34 6.40 -9.07
CA SER A 306 -30.77 5.19 -8.36
C SER A 306 -29.68 4.69 -7.39
N ILE A 307 -30.09 3.93 -6.39
CA ILE A 307 -29.17 3.24 -5.47
C ILE A 307 -29.12 1.77 -5.87
N ALA A 308 -27.93 1.19 -5.86
CA ALA A 308 -27.74 -0.23 -6.08
C ALA A 308 -26.76 -0.81 -5.07
N SER A 309 -26.90 -2.10 -4.77
CA SER A 309 -25.88 -2.85 -4.03
C SER A 309 -24.60 -2.92 -4.85
N SER A 310 -23.48 -2.84 -4.18
CA SER A 310 -22.15 -2.94 -4.77
C SER A 310 -21.19 -3.66 -3.82
N PHE A 311 -20.01 -3.94 -4.32
CA PHE A 311 -18.92 -4.51 -3.54
C PHE A 311 -17.70 -3.62 -3.68
N SER A 312 -17.07 -3.32 -2.55
CA SER A 312 -15.81 -2.58 -2.51
C SER A 312 -14.65 -3.54 -2.29
N LYS A 313 -13.59 -3.32 -3.05
CA LYS A 313 -12.34 -4.07 -2.91
C LYS A 313 -11.34 -3.25 -2.13
N VAL A 314 -10.69 -3.89 -1.17
CA VAL A 314 -9.66 -3.25 -0.37
C VAL A 314 -8.29 -3.70 -0.88
N GLY A 315 -7.62 -2.82 -1.60
CA GLY A 315 -6.32 -3.11 -2.21
C GLY A 315 -6.40 -4.27 -3.19
N ASN A 316 -5.37 -5.10 -3.21
CA ASN A 316 -5.29 -6.31 -4.03
C ASN A 316 -5.78 -7.57 -3.28
N LEU A 317 -6.69 -7.44 -2.31
CA LEU A 317 -7.28 -8.57 -1.60
C LEU A 317 -8.59 -9.01 -2.28
N PRO A 318 -8.56 -9.94 -3.25
CA PRO A 318 -9.76 -10.37 -3.98
C PRO A 318 -10.76 -11.12 -3.09
N ASP A 319 -10.28 -11.72 -1.99
CA ASP A 319 -11.10 -12.53 -1.09
C ASP A 319 -11.83 -11.69 -0.02
N ARG A 320 -11.54 -10.38 0.07
CA ARG A 320 -12.19 -9.44 0.97
C ARG A 320 -13.09 -8.47 0.20
N GLU A 321 -14.18 -9.00 -0.36
CA GLU A 321 -15.24 -8.17 -0.90
C GLU A 321 -16.14 -7.69 0.24
N LEU A 322 -16.24 -6.37 0.41
CA LEU A 322 -17.09 -5.76 1.42
C LEU A 322 -18.40 -5.33 0.75
N GLU A 323 -19.52 -5.81 1.28
CA GLU A 323 -20.83 -5.35 0.84
C GLU A 323 -20.95 -3.83 1.02
N SER A 324 -21.39 -3.15 0.00
CA SER A 324 -21.53 -1.71 -0.05
C SER A 324 -22.71 -1.29 -0.92
N PHE A 325 -22.85 0.00 -1.13
CA PHE A 325 -23.83 0.60 -2.04
C PHE A 325 -23.15 1.60 -2.96
N CYS A 326 -23.74 1.78 -4.14
CA CYS A 326 -23.38 2.86 -5.04
C CYS A 326 -24.61 3.67 -5.42
N VAL A 327 -24.39 4.97 -5.67
CA VAL A 327 -25.38 5.84 -6.29
C VAL A 327 -25.04 5.92 -7.77
N LYS A 328 -25.94 5.36 -8.59
CA LYS A 328 -25.84 5.35 -10.05
C LYS A 328 -26.49 6.58 -10.63
N ILE A 329 -25.82 7.24 -11.55
CA ILE A 329 -26.35 8.38 -12.27
C ILE A 329 -26.22 8.21 -13.78
N GLN A 330 -27.19 8.78 -14.51
CA GLN A 330 -27.18 8.89 -15.96
C GLN A 330 -27.84 10.21 -16.34
N SER A 331 -27.30 10.92 -17.31
CA SER A 331 -27.98 12.13 -17.82
C SER A 331 -29.30 11.78 -18.45
N LYS A 332 -30.34 12.59 -18.23
CA LYS A 332 -31.61 12.47 -18.95
C LYS A 332 -31.45 12.73 -20.46
N ASN A 333 -30.50 13.57 -20.84
CA ASN A 333 -30.12 13.81 -22.23
C ASN A 333 -28.86 12.99 -22.60
N THR A 334 -29.01 11.70 -22.79
CA THR A 334 -27.88 10.79 -23.11
C THR A 334 -27.24 11.06 -24.47
N ARG A 335 -27.95 11.72 -25.40
CA ARG A 335 -27.38 12.11 -26.71
C ARG A 335 -26.33 13.20 -26.57
N ALA A 336 -26.59 14.20 -25.74
CA ALA A 336 -25.65 15.29 -25.49
C ALA A 336 -24.54 14.85 -24.50
N LEU A 337 -24.91 14.16 -23.42
CA LEU A 337 -24.05 13.79 -22.32
C LEU A 337 -24.22 12.30 -21.97
N ASN A 338 -23.51 11.42 -22.65
CA ASN A 338 -23.47 10.00 -22.30
C ASN A 338 -22.60 9.76 -21.05
N SER A 339 -22.59 8.54 -20.53
CA SER A 339 -21.88 8.20 -19.28
C SER A 339 -20.37 8.38 -19.38
N GLU A 340 -19.77 8.12 -20.53
CA GLU A 340 -18.34 8.33 -20.74
C GLU A 340 -17.96 9.82 -20.70
N LYS A 341 -18.72 10.67 -21.39
CA LYS A 341 -18.51 12.11 -21.34
C LYS A 341 -18.74 12.69 -19.94
N LEU A 342 -19.79 12.20 -19.25
CA LEU A 342 -20.09 12.60 -17.87
C LEU A 342 -18.94 12.19 -16.94
N TYR A 343 -18.46 10.96 -17.06
CA TYR A 343 -17.30 10.48 -16.31
C TYR A 343 -16.05 11.34 -16.56
N LEU A 344 -15.71 11.63 -17.82
CA LEU A 344 -14.54 12.45 -18.16
C LEU A 344 -14.65 13.86 -17.60
N LYS A 345 -15.84 14.49 -17.67
CA LYS A 345 -16.06 15.82 -17.08
C LYS A 345 -15.93 15.80 -15.54
N LEU A 346 -16.42 14.74 -14.87
CA LEU A 346 -16.22 14.55 -13.43
C LEU A 346 -14.75 14.35 -13.08
N PHE A 347 -14.06 13.50 -13.84
CA PHE A 347 -12.63 13.22 -13.66
C PHE A 347 -11.79 14.50 -13.77
N GLN A 348 -12.05 15.35 -14.78
CA GLN A 348 -11.41 16.66 -14.95
C GLN A 348 -11.66 17.63 -13.78
N LYS A 349 -12.76 17.44 -13.04
CA LYS A 349 -13.09 18.19 -11.82
C LYS A 349 -12.58 17.53 -10.55
N GLY A 350 -11.76 16.47 -10.67
CA GLY A 350 -11.17 15.74 -9.54
C GLY A 350 -12.13 14.79 -8.82
N VAL A 351 -13.23 14.38 -9.47
CA VAL A 351 -14.14 13.35 -8.93
C VAL A 351 -13.91 12.04 -9.67
N ILE A 352 -13.34 11.06 -8.94
CA ILE A 352 -13.00 9.75 -9.49
C ILE A 352 -14.13 8.78 -9.17
N ALA A 353 -14.97 8.51 -10.16
CA ALA A 353 -16.09 7.59 -10.08
C ALA A 353 -15.77 6.29 -10.85
N ARG A 354 -16.71 5.36 -10.89
CA ARG A 354 -16.64 4.15 -11.72
C ARG A 354 -17.69 4.21 -12.83
N ILE A 355 -17.34 3.72 -14.02
CA ILE A 355 -18.33 3.48 -15.09
C ILE A 355 -18.79 2.03 -15.01
N SER A 356 -20.10 1.81 -15.10
CA SER A 356 -20.70 0.50 -15.22
C SER A 356 -21.84 0.56 -16.25
N CYS A 357 -21.61 0.00 -17.43
CA CYS A 357 -22.54 0.08 -18.56
C CYS A 357 -22.88 1.54 -18.90
N GLU A 358 -24.15 1.90 -18.83
CA GLU A 358 -24.64 3.25 -19.15
C GLU A 358 -24.65 4.23 -17.97
N PHE A 359 -24.07 3.85 -16.82
CA PHE A 359 -24.12 4.64 -15.60
C PHE A 359 -22.72 5.06 -15.12
N VAL A 360 -22.66 6.23 -14.53
CA VAL A 360 -21.56 6.62 -13.64
C VAL A 360 -21.96 6.25 -12.21
N CYS A 361 -21.11 5.54 -11.50
CA CYS A 361 -21.37 5.00 -10.17
C CYS A 361 -20.49 5.69 -9.15
N PHE A 362 -21.11 6.27 -8.13
CA PHE A 362 -20.44 6.79 -6.95
C PHE A 362 -20.49 5.73 -5.86
N GLU A 363 -19.36 5.10 -5.59
CA GLU A 363 -19.21 4.07 -4.56
C GLU A 363 -19.08 4.74 -3.18
N VAL A 364 -20.07 4.57 -2.32
CA VAL A 364 -20.13 5.29 -1.04
C VAL A 364 -19.13 4.81 -0.01
N PHE A 365 -18.53 3.62 -0.20
CA PHE A 365 -17.53 3.06 0.71
C PHE A 365 -16.34 4.00 0.89
N SER A 366 -15.77 4.49 -0.20
CA SER A 366 -14.59 5.35 -0.19
C SER A 366 -14.91 6.85 -0.07
N LEU A 367 -16.19 7.23 -0.22
CA LEU A 367 -16.62 8.62 -0.17
C LEU A 367 -16.67 9.18 1.27
N ASN A 368 -16.26 10.42 1.43
CA ASN A 368 -16.52 11.19 2.64
C ASN A 368 -17.81 12.00 2.47
N GLU A 369 -18.70 11.96 3.46
CA GLU A 369 -19.97 12.71 3.43
C GLU A 369 -19.76 14.23 3.25
N LYS A 370 -18.65 14.78 3.74
CA LYS A 370 -18.26 16.20 3.56
C LYS A 370 -18.06 16.59 2.08
N ASP A 371 -17.86 15.61 1.18
CA ASP A 371 -17.66 15.84 -0.23
C ASP A 371 -18.99 15.76 -1.05
N PHE A 372 -20.12 15.38 -0.44
CA PHE A 372 -21.38 15.15 -1.15
C PHE A 372 -21.95 16.43 -1.80
N GLU A 373 -21.97 17.53 -1.05
CA GLU A 373 -22.41 18.83 -1.58
C GLU A 373 -21.54 19.29 -2.75
N LYS A 374 -20.23 19.09 -2.64
CA LYS A 374 -19.28 19.42 -3.71
C LYS A 374 -19.53 18.58 -4.96
N ILE A 375 -19.85 17.28 -4.83
CA ILE A 375 -20.23 16.42 -5.95
C ILE A 375 -21.50 16.97 -6.62
N ALA A 376 -22.52 17.33 -5.85
CA ALA A 376 -23.78 17.87 -6.39
C ALA A 376 -23.56 19.19 -7.14
N LEU A 377 -22.76 20.11 -6.61
CA LEU A 377 -22.40 21.38 -7.26
C LEU A 377 -21.65 21.16 -8.58
N ILE A 378 -20.66 20.26 -8.60
CA ILE A 378 -19.91 19.90 -9.81
C ILE A 378 -20.85 19.32 -10.88
N LEU A 379 -21.76 18.42 -10.49
CA LEU A 379 -22.75 17.86 -11.42
C LEU A 379 -23.70 18.92 -11.98
N ALA A 380 -24.21 19.83 -11.14
CA ALA A 380 -25.04 20.93 -11.60
C ALA A 380 -24.29 21.83 -12.62
N GLU A 381 -23.01 22.13 -12.37
CA GLU A 381 -22.18 22.90 -13.33
C GLU A 381 -22.00 22.16 -14.66
N ILE A 382 -21.78 20.85 -14.62
CA ILE A 382 -21.59 20.00 -15.82
C ILE A 382 -22.89 19.96 -16.65
N LEU A 383 -24.04 19.80 -15.98
CA LEU A 383 -25.34 19.71 -16.62
C LEU A 383 -25.78 21.04 -17.27
N ASN A 384 -25.49 22.17 -16.63
CA ASN A 384 -25.80 23.49 -17.16
C ASN A 384 -24.97 23.88 -18.40
N LYS A 385 -23.84 23.18 -18.64
CA LYS A 385 -22.95 23.43 -19.79
C LYS A 385 -23.08 22.35 -20.89
N ALA A 386 -23.99 21.38 -20.73
CA ALA A 386 -24.21 20.26 -21.64
C ALA A 386 -25.42 20.45 -22.53
#